data_fe15e02c998b883aff15297ba9659326
#
_entry.id   fe15e02c998b883aff15297ba9659326
#
_cell.length_a   1.000
_cell.length_b   1.000
_cell.length_c   1.000
_cell.angle_alpha   90.00
_cell.angle_beta   90.00
_cell.angle_gamma   90.00
#
_symmetry.space_group_name_H-M   'P 1'
#
loop_
_entity.id
_entity.type
_entity.pdbx_description
1 polymer ?
#
loop_
_entity_poly.entity_id
_entity_poly.type
_entity_poly.pdbx_seq_one_letter_code
_entity_poly.pdbx_strand_id
1 'polypeptide(L)'
;TPTPINGSCEINSSPMGATIYIDGKNYGETPNYINEIIIGTHELKLEKQGCTPITKTISIKEGETLSVNEKLVSQQTTDNRQQASGNAGGNETITVNGVSFKMIKVEGGTFQMGATSEQGSDAHYREKPVHSVTLSDYYIGETEVTQELWEAVMGSNPSYFKGSQKSVERVSWYDCKEFITKLNKLTGKNFRLPTEAEWEYAARGGNKSKGYKYSGSNTIGNVAK
;
A
#
# COMPACT_ATOMS: atom_id res chain seq x y z
N THR A 1 32.51 -21.47 -30.73
CA THR A 1 32.11 -21.53 -29.31
C THR A 1 30.71 -22.12 -29.22
N PRO A 2 30.47 -23.15 -28.39
CA PRO A 2 29.15 -23.71 -28.24
C PRO A 2 28.17 -22.60 -27.72
N THR A 3 26.96 -22.57 -28.25
CA THR A 3 25.90 -21.65 -27.79
C THR A 3 25.62 -21.97 -26.32
N PRO A 4 25.59 -20.98 -25.43
CA PRO A 4 25.24 -21.23 -24.02
C PRO A 4 23.85 -21.84 -23.92
N ILE A 5 23.73 -22.90 -23.15
CA ILE A 5 22.44 -23.54 -22.88
C ILE A 5 21.75 -22.72 -21.77
N ASN A 6 20.51 -22.29 -22.03
CA ASN A 6 19.77 -21.41 -21.17
C ASN A 6 18.52 -22.10 -20.61
N GLY A 7 18.07 -21.65 -19.46
CA GLY A 7 16.76 -21.95 -18.88
C GLY A 7 15.99 -20.68 -18.58
N SER A 8 14.86 -20.80 -17.91
CA SER A 8 14.00 -19.70 -17.55
C SER A 8 13.59 -19.71 -16.08
N CYS A 9 13.18 -18.55 -15.58
CA CYS A 9 12.73 -18.38 -14.20
C CYS A 9 11.55 -17.44 -14.12
N GLU A 10 10.50 -17.87 -13.42
CA GLU A 10 9.36 -17.01 -13.04
C GLU A 10 9.53 -16.62 -11.59
N ILE A 11 9.61 -15.31 -11.31
CA ILE A 11 9.89 -14.79 -9.98
C ILE A 11 8.76 -13.91 -9.51
N ASN A 12 8.13 -14.32 -8.42
CA ASN A 12 7.04 -13.61 -7.76
C ASN A 12 7.45 -13.24 -6.33
N SER A 13 6.89 -12.14 -5.81
CA SER A 13 7.02 -11.78 -4.41
C SER A 13 5.73 -11.23 -3.81
N SER A 14 5.60 -11.34 -2.52
CA SER A 14 4.57 -10.67 -1.73
C SER A 14 5.23 -9.86 -0.61
N PRO A 15 5.11 -8.51 -0.62
CA PRO A 15 4.48 -7.66 -1.63
C PRO A 15 5.21 -7.67 -2.98
N MET A 16 4.47 -7.45 -4.07
CA MET A 16 5.01 -7.32 -5.44
C MET A 16 5.87 -6.06 -5.59
N GLY A 17 6.65 -5.99 -6.69
CA GLY A 17 7.52 -4.84 -7.01
C GLY A 17 8.84 -4.89 -6.22
N ALA A 18 9.35 -6.08 -5.95
CA ALA A 18 10.73 -6.26 -5.49
C ALA A 18 11.67 -6.28 -6.68
N THR A 19 12.77 -5.53 -6.61
CA THR A 19 13.82 -5.56 -7.63
C THR A 19 14.54 -6.90 -7.60
N ILE A 20 14.70 -7.51 -8.77
CA ILE A 20 15.29 -8.84 -8.97
C ILE A 20 16.74 -8.68 -9.40
N TYR A 21 17.65 -9.28 -8.66
CA TYR A 21 19.04 -9.45 -9.07
C TYR A 21 19.38 -10.93 -9.18
N ILE A 22 20.01 -11.32 -10.28
CA ILE A 22 20.60 -12.65 -10.45
C ILE A 22 22.10 -12.44 -10.73
N ASP A 23 22.94 -12.98 -9.87
CA ASP A 23 24.39 -12.77 -9.89
C ASP A 23 24.80 -11.28 -9.95
N GLY A 24 24.04 -10.44 -9.22
CA GLY A 24 24.24 -9.00 -9.16
C GLY A 24 23.70 -8.20 -10.36
N LYS A 25 23.23 -8.85 -11.43
CA LYS A 25 22.61 -8.18 -12.57
C LYS A 25 21.12 -7.94 -12.32
N ASN A 26 20.66 -6.72 -12.59
CA ASN A 26 19.25 -6.32 -12.42
C ASN A 26 18.40 -6.85 -13.59
N TYR A 27 17.29 -7.52 -13.26
CA TYR A 27 16.30 -8.08 -14.19
C TYR A 27 14.89 -7.48 -14.05
N GLY A 28 14.77 -6.30 -13.45
CA GLY A 28 13.48 -5.62 -13.25
C GLY A 28 12.83 -5.97 -11.91
N GLU A 29 11.50 -5.91 -11.85
CA GLU A 29 10.74 -6.08 -10.62
C GLU A 29 9.75 -7.24 -10.71
N THR A 30 9.43 -7.84 -9.53
CA THR A 30 8.43 -8.90 -9.42
C THR A 30 6.98 -8.38 -9.59
N PRO A 31 6.06 -9.15 -10.23
CA PRO A 31 6.31 -10.44 -10.87
C PRO A 31 7.05 -10.28 -12.20
N ASN A 32 7.98 -11.19 -12.50
CA ASN A 32 8.69 -11.18 -13.78
C ASN A 32 9.01 -12.59 -14.26
N TYR A 33 9.01 -12.75 -15.57
CA TYR A 33 9.44 -13.97 -16.26
C TYR A 33 10.73 -13.68 -17.03
N ILE A 34 11.81 -14.36 -16.66
CA ILE A 34 13.16 -14.11 -17.17
C ILE A 34 13.58 -15.30 -18.02
N ASN A 35 13.85 -15.03 -19.29
CA ASN A 35 14.42 -16.00 -20.23
C ASN A 35 15.94 -15.89 -20.26
N GLU A 36 16.58 -16.87 -20.87
CA GLU A 36 18.01 -16.85 -21.23
C GLU A 36 18.96 -16.69 -20.04
N ILE A 37 18.60 -17.33 -18.91
CA ILE A 37 19.55 -17.49 -17.80
C ILE A 37 20.40 -18.72 -18.11
N ILE A 38 21.71 -18.60 -18.02
CA ILE A 38 22.64 -19.74 -18.22
C ILE A 38 22.26 -20.83 -17.22
N ILE A 39 22.30 -22.10 -17.65
CA ILE A 39 22.05 -23.23 -16.73
C ILE A 39 23.14 -23.30 -15.66
N GLY A 40 22.74 -23.61 -14.44
CA GLY A 40 23.67 -23.70 -13.32
C GLY A 40 23.08 -23.14 -12.02
N THR A 41 23.97 -22.86 -11.10
CA THR A 41 23.64 -22.30 -9.80
C THR A 41 23.88 -20.80 -9.81
N HIS A 42 22.90 -20.05 -9.39
CA HIS A 42 22.89 -18.57 -9.38
C HIS A 42 22.50 -18.03 -8.01
N GLU A 43 22.98 -16.86 -7.68
CA GLU A 43 22.51 -16.10 -6.53
C GLU A 43 21.32 -15.24 -6.95
N LEU A 44 20.14 -15.51 -6.40
CA LEU A 44 18.97 -14.67 -6.52
C LEU A 44 18.91 -13.74 -5.32
N LYS A 45 18.81 -12.43 -5.56
CA LYS A 45 18.52 -11.41 -4.54
C LYS A 45 17.27 -10.64 -4.91
N LEU A 46 16.36 -10.51 -3.95
CA LEU A 46 15.17 -9.67 -4.06
C LEU A 46 15.28 -8.51 -3.08
N GLU A 47 15.16 -7.30 -3.59
CA GLU A 47 15.20 -6.07 -2.80
C GLU A 47 13.91 -5.27 -3.00
N LYS A 48 13.31 -4.85 -1.88
CA LYS A 48 12.18 -3.94 -1.87
C LYS A 48 12.35 -2.95 -0.74
N GLN A 49 12.12 -1.68 -1.03
CA GLN A 49 12.17 -0.64 -0.01
C GLN A 49 11.23 -0.95 1.15
N GLY A 50 11.74 -0.88 2.39
CA GLY A 50 10.99 -1.20 3.59
C GLY A 50 10.85 -2.70 3.90
N CYS A 51 11.52 -3.57 3.13
CA CYS A 51 11.57 -5.01 3.40
C CYS A 51 13.01 -5.49 3.61
N THR A 52 13.17 -6.54 4.39
CA THR A 52 14.45 -7.25 4.49
C THR A 52 14.76 -7.90 3.15
N PRO A 53 15.93 -7.61 2.53
CA PRO A 53 16.32 -8.28 1.31
C PRO A 53 16.38 -9.78 1.50
N ILE A 54 15.96 -10.53 0.50
CA ILE A 54 16.11 -11.99 0.46
C ILE A 54 17.25 -12.32 -0.51
N THR A 55 18.22 -13.10 -0.04
CA THR A 55 19.26 -13.67 -0.89
C THR A 55 19.19 -15.19 -0.76
N LYS A 56 19.14 -15.89 -1.88
CA LYS A 56 19.13 -17.36 -1.93
C LYS A 56 19.79 -17.89 -3.19
N THR A 57 20.24 -19.10 -3.11
CA THR A 57 20.76 -19.85 -4.26
C THR A 57 19.61 -20.49 -5.03
N ILE A 58 19.58 -20.32 -6.34
CA ILE A 58 18.66 -20.99 -7.27
C ILE A 58 19.43 -21.84 -8.26
N SER A 59 18.80 -22.88 -8.78
CA SER A 59 19.39 -23.76 -9.80
C SER A 59 18.53 -23.73 -11.06
N ILE A 60 19.11 -23.28 -12.16
CA ILE A 60 18.47 -23.19 -13.47
C ILE A 60 18.87 -24.42 -14.28
N LYS A 61 17.91 -25.11 -14.87
CA LYS A 61 18.08 -26.28 -15.67
C LYS A 61 17.62 -26.08 -17.11
N GLU A 62 18.22 -26.84 -18.03
CA GLU A 62 17.84 -26.79 -19.43
C GLU A 62 16.37 -27.19 -19.65
N GLY A 63 15.64 -26.39 -20.40
CA GLY A 63 14.25 -26.67 -20.79
C GLY A 63 13.22 -26.63 -19.65
N GLU A 64 13.65 -26.31 -18.43
CA GLU A 64 12.76 -26.14 -17.27
C GLU A 64 12.55 -24.65 -16.96
N THR A 65 11.35 -24.31 -16.47
CA THR A 65 11.08 -23.00 -15.88
C THR A 65 11.08 -23.15 -14.37
N LEU A 66 12.02 -22.50 -13.69
CA LEU A 66 12.03 -22.44 -12.23
C LEU A 66 11.01 -21.41 -11.75
N SER A 67 10.05 -21.82 -10.92
CA SER A 67 9.12 -20.90 -10.26
C SER A 67 9.60 -20.56 -8.85
N VAL A 68 9.74 -19.26 -8.57
CA VAL A 68 10.15 -18.71 -7.27
C VAL A 68 9.06 -17.82 -6.74
N ASN A 69 8.56 -18.12 -5.55
CA ASN A 69 7.54 -17.31 -4.85
C ASN A 69 8.07 -16.97 -3.47
N GLU A 70 8.38 -15.70 -3.22
CA GLU A 70 8.96 -15.25 -1.96
C GLU A 70 8.06 -14.29 -1.20
N LYS A 71 8.01 -14.46 0.11
CA LYS A 71 7.35 -13.52 1.01
C LYS A 71 8.41 -12.63 1.66
N LEU A 72 8.44 -11.36 1.24
CA LEU A 72 9.33 -10.36 1.82
C LEU A 72 8.77 -9.91 3.17
N VAL A 73 9.63 -9.91 4.18
CA VAL A 73 9.29 -9.43 5.51
C VAL A 73 9.60 -7.95 5.59
N SER A 74 8.63 -7.14 6.02
CA SER A 74 8.87 -5.73 6.31
C SER A 74 9.97 -5.62 7.36
N GLN A 75 10.98 -4.80 7.10
CA GLN A 75 11.91 -4.39 8.14
C GLN A 75 11.13 -3.56 9.15
N GLN A 76 10.76 -4.18 10.28
CA GLN A 76 10.57 -3.40 11.49
C GLN A 76 11.97 -2.89 11.85
N THR A 77 12.23 -1.62 11.60
CA THR A 77 13.43 -0.96 12.11
C THR A 77 13.37 -0.96 13.63
N THR A 78 13.99 -1.95 14.24
CA THR A 78 14.51 -1.81 15.59
C THR A 78 15.74 -0.91 15.47
N ASP A 79 15.65 0.22 16.17
CA ASP A 79 16.70 1.20 16.42
C ASP A 79 16.98 2.27 15.34
N ASN A 80 16.26 3.40 15.48
CA ASN A 80 16.94 4.64 15.86
C ASN A 80 15.92 5.57 16.55
N ARG A 81 15.87 5.46 17.89
CA ARG A 81 15.38 6.53 18.75
C ARG A 81 16.41 7.65 18.71
N GLN A 82 16.20 8.60 17.81
CA GLN A 82 16.63 9.97 18.06
C GLN A 82 15.48 10.91 17.70
N GLN A 83 14.81 11.34 18.74
CA GLN A 83 14.09 12.57 18.94
C GLN A 83 13.39 13.20 17.72
N ALA A 84 12.15 12.74 17.44
CA ALA A 84 11.08 13.68 17.26
C ALA A 84 10.24 13.61 18.54
N SER A 85 10.36 14.59 19.37
CA SER A 85 9.53 14.88 20.54
C SER A 85 8.10 15.05 20.02
N GLY A 86 7.21 14.09 20.30
CA GLY A 86 5.81 14.20 19.93
C GLY A 86 5.04 12.91 20.12
N ASN A 87 4.40 12.73 21.26
CA ASN A 87 3.28 11.84 21.58
C ASN A 87 3.36 10.37 21.12
N ALA A 88 3.78 9.51 22.01
CA ALA A 88 3.48 8.08 21.96
C ALA A 88 1.95 7.88 21.91
N GLY A 89 1.42 7.50 20.74
CA GLY A 89 0.09 6.96 20.60
C GLY A 89 -1.01 7.85 19.98
N GLY A 90 -0.70 9.07 19.49
CA GLY A 90 -1.69 10.01 18.94
C GLY A 90 -1.67 10.15 17.42
N ASN A 91 -2.57 11.01 16.91
CA ASN A 91 -2.59 11.43 15.51
C ASN A 91 -1.28 12.16 15.13
N GLU A 92 -0.90 12.07 13.87
CA GLU A 92 0.34 12.63 13.36
C GLU A 92 0.05 13.74 12.36
N THR A 93 0.71 14.91 12.50
CA THR A 93 0.69 15.97 11.48
C THR A 93 1.99 15.94 10.70
N ILE A 94 1.88 15.91 9.39
CA ILE A 94 3.00 15.81 8.47
C ILE A 94 2.96 17.02 7.54
N THR A 95 4.12 17.62 7.30
CA THR A 95 4.25 18.77 6.41
C THR A 95 5.14 18.41 5.23
N VAL A 96 4.69 18.71 4.02
CA VAL A 96 5.44 18.55 2.78
C VAL A 96 5.28 19.79 1.91
N ASN A 97 6.40 20.38 1.49
CA ASN A 97 6.43 21.59 0.67
C ASN A 97 5.51 22.73 1.18
N GLY A 98 5.45 22.90 2.52
CA GLY A 98 4.64 23.93 3.17
C GLY A 98 3.17 23.58 3.40
N VAL A 99 2.70 22.43 2.91
CA VAL A 99 1.32 21.93 3.12
C VAL A 99 1.32 20.89 4.22
N SER A 100 0.43 21.05 5.19
CA SER A 100 0.28 20.14 6.31
C SER A 100 -0.99 19.30 6.17
N PHE A 101 -0.88 18.01 6.49
CA PHE A 101 -2.02 17.09 6.55
C PHE A 101 -1.91 16.19 7.79
N LYS A 102 -3.03 15.64 8.23
CA LYS A 102 -3.07 14.78 9.39
C LYS A 102 -3.28 13.32 9.02
N MET A 103 -2.57 12.46 9.72
CA MET A 103 -2.80 11.03 9.76
C MET A 103 -3.41 10.66 11.10
N ILE A 104 -4.56 10.04 11.06
CA ILE A 104 -5.31 9.61 12.24
C ILE A 104 -4.89 8.19 12.57
N LYS A 105 -4.47 7.97 13.82
CA LYS A 105 -4.22 6.62 14.32
C LYS A 105 -5.55 5.88 14.47
N VAL A 106 -5.64 4.74 13.83
CA VAL A 106 -6.74 3.80 13.97
C VAL A 106 -6.22 2.58 14.72
N GLU A 107 -6.77 2.37 15.92
CA GLU A 107 -6.49 1.16 16.69
C GLU A 107 -7.11 -0.04 15.97
N GLY A 108 -6.32 -1.07 15.78
CA GLY A 108 -6.75 -2.32 15.15
C GLY A 108 -7.85 -3.02 15.94
N GLY A 109 -8.48 -3.97 15.32
CA GLY A 109 -9.56 -4.73 15.93
C GLY A 109 -10.19 -5.70 14.96
N THR A 110 -11.18 -6.44 15.42
CA THR A 110 -11.97 -7.35 14.60
C THR A 110 -13.35 -6.77 14.35
N PHE A 111 -13.79 -6.77 13.09
CA PHE A 111 -15.10 -6.26 12.69
C PHE A 111 -15.76 -7.17 11.64
N GLN A 112 -17.05 -6.94 11.43
CA GLN A 112 -17.81 -7.59 10.37
C GLN A 112 -17.78 -6.71 9.13
N MET A 113 -17.01 -7.13 8.13
CA MET A 113 -16.90 -6.44 6.85
C MET A 113 -18.03 -6.86 5.91
N GLY A 114 -18.58 -5.91 5.16
CA GLY A 114 -19.60 -6.14 4.16
C GLY A 114 -21.01 -5.71 4.57
N ALA A 115 -22.03 -6.27 3.94
CA ALA A 115 -23.44 -5.90 4.08
C ALA A 115 -24.03 -6.32 5.45
N THR A 116 -23.70 -5.58 6.50
CA THR A 116 -24.20 -5.78 7.85
C THR A 116 -25.66 -5.32 8.01
N SER A 117 -26.34 -5.73 9.10
CA SER A 117 -27.77 -5.51 9.29
C SER A 117 -28.18 -4.03 9.34
N GLU A 118 -27.29 -3.14 9.80
CA GLU A 118 -27.53 -1.70 9.87
C GLU A 118 -27.67 -1.01 8.51
N GLN A 119 -27.14 -1.60 7.44
CA GLN A 119 -27.30 -1.09 6.08
C GLN A 119 -28.70 -1.35 5.51
N GLY A 120 -29.40 -2.38 6.00
CA GLY A 120 -30.76 -2.70 5.61
C GLY A 120 -30.90 -2.95 4.09
N SER A 121 -31.87 -2.26 3.47
CA SER A 121 -32.16 -2.39 2.03
C SER A 121 -31.09 -1.77 1.12
N ASP A 122 -30.22 -0.93 1.66
CA ASP A 122 -29.15 -0.26 0.88
C ASP A 122 -27.94 -1.17 0.66
N ALA A 123 -27.89 -2.31 1.36
CA ALA A 123 -26.84 -3.30 1.23
C ALA A 123 -26.79 -3.90 -0.18
N HIS A 124 -25.63 -3.79 -0.83
CA HIS A 124 -25.46 -4.32 -2.18
C HIS A 124 -25.08 -5.81 -2.14
N TYR A 125 -25.51 -6.58 -3.14
CA TYR A 125 -25.24 -8.02 -3.20
C TYR A 125 -23.74 -8.38 -3.27
N ARG A 126 -22.91 -7.47 -3.81
CA ARG A 126 -21.45 -7.65 -3.89
C ARG A 126 -20.73 -7.49 -2.55
N GLU A 127 -21.40 -6.95 -1.54
CA GLU A 127 -20.88 -6.83 -0.18
C GLU A 127 -21.17 -8.06 0.66
N LYS A 128 -21.71 -9.11 0.06
CA LYS A 128 -22.03 -10.40 0.70
C LYS A 128 -21.04 -11.48 0.27
N PRO A 129 -20.74 -12.47 1.14
CA PRO A 129 -21.22 -12.57 2.54
C PRO A 129 -20.49 -11.63 3.49
N VAL A 130 -21.16 -11.23 4.56
CA VAL A 130 -20.50 -10.57 5.70
C VAL A 130 -19.49 -11.57 6.29
N HIS A 131 -18.30 -11.09 6.58
CA HIS A 131 -17.22 -11.91 7.13
C HIS A 131 -16.38 -11.14 8.14
N SER A 132 -15.75 -11.89 9.03
CA SER A 132 -14.91 -11.30 10.09
C SER A 132 -13.52 -10.97 9.56
N VAL A 133 -13.06 -9.74 9.80
CA VAL A 133 -11.71 -9.28 9.44
C VAL A 133 -11.04 -8.71 10.69
N THR A 134 -9.78 -9.10 10.91
CA THR A 134 -8.94 -8.55 11.98
C THR A 134 -7.84 -7.68 11.39
N LEU A 135 -7.72 -6.46 11.88
CA LEU A 135 -6.72 -5.47 11.47
C LEU A 135 -5.77 -5.16 12.62
N SER A 136 -4.52 -4.91 12.31
CA SER A 136 -3.56 -4.29 13.21
C SER A 136 -3.75 -2.77 13.24
N ASP A 137 -3.11 -2.08 14.19
CA ASP A 137 -3.05 -0.61 14.21
C ASP A 137 -2.48 -0.07 12.90
N TYR A 138 -3.08 1.02 12.41
CA TYR A 138 -2.61 1.72 11.21
C TYR A 138 -2.94 3.23 11.29
N TYR A 139 -2.46 3.97 10.31
CA TYR A 139 -2.80 5.38 10.15
C TYR A 139 -3.56 5.59 8.84
N ILE A 140 -4.57 6.44 8.87
CA ILE A 140 -5.34 6.87 7.68
C ILE A 140 -5.39 8.39 7.62
N GLY A 141 -5.47 8.97 6.43
CA GLY A 141 -5.69 10.41 6.28
C GLY A 141 -6.97 10.87 6.97
N GLU A 142 -6.93 12.04 7.63
CA GLU A 142 -8.13 12.65 8.22
C GLU A 142 -9.20 12.95 7.16
N THR A 143 -8.74 13.26 5.95
CA THR A 143 -9.57 13.48 4.75
C THR A 143 -8.97 12.75 3.57
N GLU A 144 -9.70 12.72 2.46
CA GLU A 144 -9.09 12.41 1.18
C GLU A 144 -7.96 13.41 0.88
N VAL A 145 -7.08 13.05 -0.06
CA VAL A 145 -5.98 13.93 -0.47
C VAL A 145 -6.55 15.22 -1.07
N THR A 146 -6.22 16.34 -0.42
CA THR A 146 -6.66 17.66 -0.89
C THR A 146 -5.92 18.08 -2.15
N GLN A 147 -6.52 19.00 -2.92
CA GLN A 147 -5.90 19.52 -4.13
C GLN A 147 -4.59 20.25 -3.85
N GLU A 148 -4.48 20.98 -2.73
CA GLU A 148 -3.23 21.64 -2.36
C GLU A 148 -2.13 20.64 -2.00
N LEU A 149 -2.46 19.55 -1.28
CA LEU A 149 -1.49 18.51 -0.97
C LEU A 149 -1.04 17.79 -2.24
N TRP A 150 -1.99 17.49 -3.12
CA TRP A 150 -1.67 16.87 -4.42
C TRP A 150 -0.73 17.76 -5.24
N GLU A 151 -1.05 19.06 -5.36
CA GLU A 151 -0.23 20.01 -6.11
C GLU A 151 1.14 20.20 -5.49
N ALA A 152 1.25 20.25 -4.16
CA ALA A 152 2.51 20.34 -3.44
C ALA A 152 3.45 19.14 -3.72
N VAL A 153 2.90 17.95 -3.97
CA VAL A 153 3.66 16.72 -4.25
C VAL A 153 3.90 16.51 -5.75
N MET A 154 2.87 16.75 -6.57
CA MET A 154 2.89 16.43 -8.01
C MET A 154 3.30 17.61 -8.89
N GLY A 155 3.21 18.85 -8.37
CA GLY A 155 3.53 20.10 -9.09
C GLY A 155 2.40 20.63 -9.98
N SER A 156 1.27 19.94 -10.05
CA SER A 156 0.09 20.37 -10.82
C SER A 156 -1.20 19.80 -10.23
N ASN A 157 -2.33 20.47 -10.50
CA ASN A 157 -3.65 20.07 -10.01
C ASN A 157 -4.56 19.74 -11.21
N PRO A 158 -4.92 18.44 -11.43
CA PRO A 158 -5.73 18.01 -12.56
C PRO A 158 -7.23 18.25 -12.38
N SER A 159 -7.68 18.54 -11.16
CA SER A 159 -9.09 18.64 -10.79
C SER A 159 -9.84 19.66 -11.62
N TYR A 160 -11.09 19.36 -11.95
CA TYR A 160 -11.99 20.29 -12.63
C TYR A 160 -12.61 21.32 -11.68
N PHE A 161 -13.12 20.83 -10.54
CA PHE A 161 -13.74 21.69 -9.53
C PHE A 161 -12.68 22.22 -8.56
N LYS A 162 -12.06 23.33 -8.90
CA LYS A 162 -10.95 23.91 -8.12
C LYS A 162 -11.33 24.30 -6.70
N GLY A 163 -10.37 24.10 -5.79
CA GLY A 163 -10.45 24.49 -4.37
C GLY A 163 -9.38 23.76 -3.57
N SER A 164 -8.50 24.51 -2.89
CA SER A 164 -7.33 23.97 -2.19
C SER A 164 -7.68 22.83 -1.22
N GLN A 165 -8.77 22.98 -0.49
CA GLN A 165 -9.26 22.03 0.52
C GLN A 165 -10.24 20.98 -0.04
N LYS A 166 -10.57 21.02 -1.34
CA LYS A 166 -11.38 19.98 -1.95
C LYS A 166 -10.50 18.75 -2.23
N SER A 167 -11.13 17.58 -2.23
CA SER A 167 -10.49 16.35 -2.69
C SER A 167 -9.96 16.51 -4.12
N VAL A 168 -8.79 15.98 -4.41
CA VAL A 168 -8.30 15.88 -5.78
C VAL A 168 -9.18 14.92 -6.57
N GLU A 169 -9.55 15.28 -7.79
CA GLU A 169 -10.29 14.43 -8.72
C GLU A 169 -9.64 14.44 -10.11
N ARG A 170 -10.12 13.61 -11.04
CA ARG A 170 -9.50 13.34 -12.34
C ARG A 170 -8.10 12.72 -12.24
N VAL A 171 -7.94 11.84 -11.27
CA VAL A 171 -6.72 11.05 -11.06
C VAL A 171 -7.05 9.57 -11.22
N SER A 172 -6.18 8.86 -11.90
CA SER A 172 -6.27 7.40 -12.00
C SER A 172 -5.61 6.73 -10.79
N TRP A 173 -5.82 5.43 -10.65
CA TRP A 173 -5.12 4.63 -9.66
C TRP A 173 -3.58 4.71 -9.82
N TYR A 174 -3.09 4.77 -11.06
CA TYR A 174 -1.67 4.91 -11.35
C TYR A 174 -1.11 6.26 -10.89
N ASP A 175 -1.88 7.35 -11.10
CA ASP A 175 -1.51 8.69 -10.62
C ASP A 175 -1.44 8.70 -9.09
N CYS A 176 -2.37 8.02 -8.40
CA CYS A 176 -2.32 7.87 -6.93
C CYS A 176 -1.08 7.10 -6.49
N LYS A 177 -0.66 6.08 -7.21
CA LYS A 177 0.59 5.34 -6.93
C LYS A 177 1.83 6.20 -7.11
N GLU A 178 1.86 7.03 -8.16
CA GLU A 178 2.94 7.98 -8.39
C GLU A 178 2.99 9.05 -7.29
N PHE A 179 1.83 9.61 -6.93
CA PHE A 179 1.71 10.53 -5.80
C PHE A 179 2.30 9.95 -4.51
N ILE A 180 1.92 8.72 -4.15
CA ILE A 180 2.43 8.04 -2.96
C ILE A 180 3.94 7.84 -3.04
N THR A 181 4.47 7.46 -4.19
CA THR A 181 5.92 7.29 -4.39
C THR A 181 6.67 8.60 -4.15
N LYS A 182 6.16 9.71 -4.70
CA LYS A 182 6.75 11.05 -4.49
C LYS A 182 6.61 11.51 -3.04
N LEU A 183 5.43 11.31 -2.43
CA LEU A 183 5.18 11.66 -1.04
C LEU A 183 6.14 10.93 -0.09
N ASN A 184 6.34 9.63 -0.30
CA ASN A 184 7.28 8.82 0.47
C ASN A 184 8.71 9.36 0.34
N LYS A 185 9.13 9.71 -0.88
CA LYS A 185 10.45 10.29 -1.13
C LYS A 185 10.65 11.64 -0.43
N LEU A 186 9.61 12.49 -0.43
CA LEU A 186 9.67 13.82 0.18
C LEU A 186 9.66 13.78 1.70
N THR A 187 8.94 12.84 2.29
CA THR A 187 8.72 12.77 3.74
C THR A 187 9.61 11.78 4.45
N GLY A 188 10.25 10.86 3.72
CA GLY A 188 10.98 9.72 4.30
C GLY A 188 10.08 8.69 4.99
N LYS A 189 8.76 8.81 4.83
CA LYS A 189 7.76 7.90 5.42
C LYS A 189 7.35 6.81 4.41
N ASN A 190 6.51 5.88 4.86
CA ASN A 190 6.07 4.76 4.05
C ASN A 190 4.53 4.74 3.92
N PHE A 191 4.00 5.68 3.15
CA PHE A 191 2.57 5.73 2.81
C PHE A 191 2.22 4.67 1.76
N ARG A 192 1.00 4.23 1.81
CA ARG A 192 0.36 3.35 0.82
C ARG A 192 -1.13 3.65 0.72
N LEU A 193 -1.78 3.14 -0.30
CA LEU A 193 -3.24 3.12 -0.32
C LEU A 193 -3.75 2.19 0.81
N PRO A 194 -4.84 2.54 1.49
CA PRO A 194 -5.48 1.63 2.42
C PRO A 194 -5.99 0.39 1.68
N THR A 195 -6.11 -0.72 2.39
CA THR A 195 -6.90 -1.85 1.90
C THR A 195 -8.39 -1.50 2.03
N GLU A 196 -9.24 -2.22 1.30
CA GLU A 196 -10.69 -2.07 1.42
C GLU A 196 -11.17 -2.27 2.87
N ALA A 197 -10.64 -3.27 3.56
CA ALA A 197 -10.96 -3.54 4.96
C ALA A 197 -10.54 -2.42 5.90
N GLU A 198 -9.35 -1.84 5.72
CA GLU A 198 -8.89 -0.68 6.51
C GLU A 198 -9.79 0.53 6.28
N TRP A 199 -10.15 0.78 5.02
CA TRP A 199 -11.03 1.89 4.66
C TRP A 199 -12.42 1.71 5.28
N GLU A 200 -13.04 0.54 5.12
CA GLU A 200 -14.37 0.25 5.67
C GLU A 200 -14.38 0.32 7.20
N TYR A 201 -13.35 -0.26 7.84
CA TYR A 201 -13.22 -0.22 9.31
C TYR A 201 -13.12 1.21 9.84
N ALA A 202 -12.29 2.05 9.21
CA ALA A 202 -12.17 3.46 9.58
C ALA A 202 -13.48 4.23 9.33
N ALA A 203 -14.13 4.02 8.18
CA ALA A 203 -15.40 4.66 7.83
C ALA A 203 -16.54 4.31 8.83
N ARG A 204 -16.52 3.10 9.37
CA ARG A 204 -17.46 2.63 10.41
C ARG A 204 -17.11 3.14 11.81
N GLY A 205 -15.93 3.78 11.99
CA GLY A 205 -15.48 4.33 13.27
C GLY A 205 -14.58 3.39 14.08
N GLY A 206 -14.13 2.29 13.50
CA GLY A 206 -13.21 1.34 14.14
C GLY A 206 -13.77 0.79 15.46
N ASN A 207 -12.93 0.71 16.50
CA ASN A 207 -13.32 0.30 17.85
C ASN A 207 -14.33 1.26 18.52
N LYS A 208 -14.54 2.46 17.95
CA LYS A 208 -15.50 3.47 18.43
C LYS A 208 -16.81 3.47 17.62
N SER A 209 -17.00 2.48 16.76
CA SER A 209 -18.20 2.34 15.96
C SER A 209 -19.46 2.36 16.82
N LYS A 210 -20.48 3.09 16.35
CA LYS A 210 -21.79 3.15 16.98
C LYS A 210 -22.86 2.40 16.20
N GLY A 211 -22.46 1.60 15.20
CA GLY A 211 -23.37 0.85 14.35
C GLY A 211 -24.26 1.77 13.48
N TYR A 212 -23.73 2.90 13.04
CA TYR A 212 -24.45 3.78 12.14
C TYR A 212 -24.55 3.19 10.72
N LYS A 213 -25.65 3.51 10.04
CA LYS A 213 -25.88 3.13 8.65
C LYS A 213 -24.86 3.77 7.69
N TYR A 214 -24.50 5.03 7.94
CA TYR A 214 -23.51 5.80 7.18
C TYR A 214 -22.32 6.14 8.08
N SER A 215 -21.23 6.61 7.50
CA SER A 215 -20.05 7.04 8.25
C SER A 215 -20.40 8.23 9.18
N GLY A 216 -20.66 7.95 10.44
CA GLY A 216 -20.93 8.94 11.48
C GLY A 216 -22.39 9.27 11.77
N SER A 217 -23.37 8.77 10.99
CA SER A 217 -24.81 9.05 11.23
C SER A 217 -25.72 7.99 10.61
N ASN A 218 -26.97 7.90 11.13
CA ASN A 218 -28.06 7.17 10.49
C ASN A 218 -28.81 8.01 9.43
N THR A 219 -28.49 9.30 9.30
CA THR A 219 -29.12 10.22 8.37
C THR A 219 -28.09 10.72 7.36
N ILE A 220 -28.30 10.40 6.07
CA ILE A 220 -27.36 10.74 5.00
C ILE A 220 -27.07 12.25 4.91
N GLY A 221 -28.06 13.10 5.09
CA GLY A 221 -27.90 14.56 5.05
C GLY A 221 -26.96 15.16 6.11
N ASN A 222 -26.61 14.38 7.14
CA ASN A 222 -25.67 14.80 8.18
C ASN A 222 -24.21 14.51 7.81
N VAL A 223 -23.95 13.63 6.83
CA VAL A 223 -22.62 13.11 6.50
C VAL A 223 -22.24 13.28 5.03
N ALA A 224 -23.22 13.40 4.13
CA ALA A 224 -23.00 13.72 2.73
C ALA A 224 -23.09 15.26 2.54
N LYS A 225 -22.03 15.83 1.94
CA LYS A 225 -21.97 17.26 1.58
C LYS A 225 -21.77 17.40 0.07
#